data_ad9deae0852e3f550a8b34d7f55ca5f9
#
_entry.id   ad9deae0852e3f550a8b34d7f55ca5f9
#
_cell.length_a   1.000
_cell.length_b   1.000
_cell.length_c   1.000
_cell.angle_alpha   90.00
_cell.angle_beta   90.00
_cell.angle_gamma   90.00
#
_symmetry.space_group_name_H-M   'P 1'
#
loop_
_entity.id
_entity.type
_entity.pdbx_description
1 polymer ?
#
loop_
_entity_poly.entity_id
_entity_poly.type
_entity_poly.pdbx_seq_one_letter_code
_entity_poly.pdbx_strand_id
1 'polypeptide(L)'
;QGSQDVGDFIKSQSAQARFEYQNDGVQATVSDMTVYGDPITKMKTVANAAGADIIFDDDKTIVVPKDGVRRAEGGVPVVSADTGMIGYPTFTNTGIQCRTFFRPELRVAAAVSVQTIVPHASGVWKITQLQHSLSAHNPGASSWETSFDGMWLGE
;
A
#
# COMPACT_ATOMS: atom_id res chain seq x y z
N GLN A 1 22.90 -24.80 3.76
CA GLN A 1 22.12 -24.44 4.96
C GLN A 1 22.61 -23.07 5.42
N GLY A 2 21.95 -22.02 5.02
CA GLY A 2 22.28 -20.66 5.35
C GLY A 2 21.02 -19.87 5.64
N SER A 3 21.03 -19.10 6.72
CA SER A 3 20.07 -18.03 6.96
C SER A 3 20.39 -16.88 6.01
N GLN A 4 19.41 -16.36 5.31
CA GLN A 4 19.56 -15.24 4.40
C GLN A 4 18.65 -14.10 4.84
N ASP A 5 19.18 -12.87 4.84
CA ASP A 5 18.39 -11.69 5.07
C ASP A 5 17.39 -11.47 3.93
N VAL A 6 16.14 -11.22 4.28
CA VAL A 6 15.04 -11.04 3.33
C VAL A 6 15.23 -9.78 2.49
N GLY A 7 15.70 -8.70 3.12
CA GLY A 7 15.98 -7.45 2.43
C GLY A 7 17.05 -7.60 1.37
N ASP A 8 18.16 -8.25 1.71
CA ASP A 8 19.27 -8.51 0.78
C ASP A 8 18.84 -9.43 -0.37
N PHE A 9 18.05 -10.46 -0.07
CA PHE A 9 17.51 -11.34 -1.10
C PHE A 9 16.62 -10.57 -2.08
N ILE A 10 15.63 -9.82 -1.57
CA ILE A 10 14.71 -9.05 -2.43
C ILE A 10 15.47 -8.00 -3.23
N LYS A 11 16.45 -7.32 -2.62
CA LYS A 11 17.31 -6.36 -3.30
C LYS A 11 18.04 -6.98 -4.50
N SER A 12 18.59 -8.18 -4.32
CA SER A 12 19.29 -8.89 -5.39
C SER A 12 18.36 -9.28 -6.55
N GLN A 13 17.15 -9.74 -6.22
CA GLN A 13 16.14 -10.10 -7.22
C GLN A 13 15.55 -8.86 -7.92
N SER A 14 15.38 -7.73 -7.20
CA SER A 14 14.95 -6.44 -7.77
C SER A 14 15.96 -5.96 -8.81
N ALA A 15 17.26 -6.03 -8.51
CA ALA A 15 18.31 -5.67 -9.45
C ALA A 15 18.28 -6.56 -10.72
N GLN A 16 18.02 -7.87 -10.60
CA GLN A 16 17.84 -8.78 -11.75
C GLN A 16 16.63 -8.40 -12.60
N ALA A 17 15.55 -7.94 -11.96
CA ALA A 17 14.33 -7.50 -12.63
C ALA A 17 14.40 -6.02 -13.10
N ARG A 18 15.52 -5.32 -12.86
CA ARG A 18 15.74 -3.90 -13.17
C ARG A 18 14.79 -2.95 -12.45
N PHE A 19 14.41 -3.30 -11.22
CA PHE A 19 13.66 -2.43 -10.32
C PHE A 19 14.60 -1.80 -9.30
N GLU A 20 14.33 -0.56 -8.91
CA GLU A 20 14.89 0.05 -7.72
C GLU A 20 14.34 -0.66 -6.46
N TYR A 21 15.13 -0.73 -5.40
CA TYR A 21 14.74 -1.39 -4.16
C TYR A 21 14.57 -0.38 -3.03
N GLN A 22 13.44 -0.47 -2.33
CA GLN A 22 13.14 0.31 -1.13
C GLN A 22 12.66 -0.63 -0.02
N ASN A 23 13.30 -0.55 1.16
CA ASN A 23 12.88 -1.28 2.36
C ASN A 23 12.35 -0.29 3.40
N ASP A 24 11.08 -0.42 3.72
CA ASP A 24 10.39 0.43 4.69
C ASP A 24 10.19 -0.28 6.03
N GLY A 25 11.27 -0.92 6.53
CA GLY A 25 11.36 -1.43 7.89
C GLY A 25 11.28 -2.95 8.02
N VAL A 26 11.35 -3.71 6.93
CA VAL A 26 11.41 -5.17 7.02
C VAL A 26 12.79 -5.62 7.48
N GLN A 27 12.84 -6.28 8.64
CA GLN A 27 14.02 -6.91 9.22
C GLN A 27 13.66 -8.36 9.53
N ALA A 28 13.89 -9.24 8.60
CA ALA A 28 13.57 -10.65 8.74
C ALA A 28 14.64 -11.51 8.05
N THR A 29 14.86 -12.69 8.60
CA THR A 29 15.72 -13.72 8.01
C THR A 29 14.90 -14.96 7.69
N VAL A 30 15.16 -15.57 6.55
CA VAL A 30 14.59 -16.86 6.18
C VAL A 30 15.68 -17.92 6.17
N SER A 31 15.37 -19.11 6.72
CA SER A 31 16.26 -20.25 6.78
C SER A 31 15.70 -21.40 5.94
N ASP A 32 16.57 -22.15 5.31
CA ASP A 32 16.24 -23.41 4.60
C ASP A 32 15.10 -23.30 3.56
N MET A 33 14.94 -22.11 2.97
CA MET A 33 13.91 -21.85 1.96
C MET A 33 14.47 -22.05 0.56
N THR A 34 13.84 -22.91 -0.23
CA THR A 34 14.12 -23.06 -1.65
C THR A 34 13.02 -22.39 -2.45
N VAL A 35 13.36 -21.42 -3.26
CA VAL A 35 12.40 -20.67 -4.09
C VAL A 35 12.70 -20.87 -5.57
N TYR A 36 11.64 -21.14 -6.34
CA TYR A 36 11.70 -21.37 -7.78
C TYR A 36 10.87 -20.32 -8.52
N GLY A 37 11.18 -20.10 -9.79
CA GLY A 37 10.44 -19.21 -10.68
C GLY A 37 11.26 -17.97 -11.07
N ASP A 38 10.56 -17.02 -11.66
CA ASP A 38 11.10 -15.71 -12.04
C ASP A 38 11.40 -14.83 -10.80
N PRO A 39 12.18 -13.74 -10.96
CA PRO A 39 12.54 -12.87 -9.84
C PRO A 39 11.34 -12.34 -9.06
N ILE A 40 10.24 -11.96 -9.74
CA ILE A 40 9.04 -11.40 -9.11
C ILE A 40 8.35 -12.45 -8.25
N THR A 41 8.20 -13.67 -8.75
CA THR A 41 7.62 -14.81 -8.01
C THR A 41 8.45 -15.14 -6.78
N LYS A 42 9.78 -15.17 -6.92
CA LYS A 42 10.70 -15.41 -5.80
C LYS A 42 10.58 -14.32 -4.72
N MET A 43 10.55 -13.06 -5.11
CA MET A 43 10.40 -11.94 -4.18
C MET A 43 9.07 -12.02 -3.40
N LYS A 44 7.95 -12.28 -4.09
CA LYS A 44 6.63 -12.43 -3.46
C LYS A 44 6.60 -13.59 -2.46
N THR A 45 7.21 -14.72 -2.81
CA THR A 45 7.24 -15.90 -1.95
C THR A 45 8.05 -15.64 -0.68
N VAL A 46 9.22 -15.01 -0.80
CA VAL A 46 10.07 -14.68 0.35
C VAL A 46 9.46 -13.59 1.22
N ALA A 47 8.91 -12.52 0.63
CA ALA A 47 8.23 -11.47 1.38
C ALA A 47 7.05 -12.04 2.18
N ASN A 48 6.23 -12.90 1.57
CA ASN A 48 5.09 -13.50 2.25
C ASN A 48 5.52 -14.43 3.40
N ALA A 49 6.57 -15.22 3.22
CA ALA A 49 7.14 -16.06 4.28
C ALA A 49 7.70 -15.22 5.46
N ALA A 50 8.20 -14.03 5.17
CA ALA A 50 8.71 -13.07 6.14
C ALA A 50 7.63 -12.23 6.82
N GLY A 51 6.35 -12.39 6.48
CA GLY A 51 5.27 -11.55 7.00
C GLY A 51 5.34 -10.11 6.51
N ALA A 52 5.82 -9.90 5.29
CA ALA A 52 5.95 -8.59 4.66
C ALA A 52 5.04 -8.49 3.42
N ASP A 53 4.61 -7.26 3.13
CA ASP A 53 3.97 -6.89 1.88
C ASP A 53 5.04 -6.43 0.89
N ILE A 54 4.89 -6.82 -0.36
CA ILE A 54 5.73 -6.36 -1.46
C ILE A 54 4.87 -5.63 -2.49
N ILE A 55 5.30 -4.45 -2.87
CA ILE A 55 4.60 -3.57 -3.79
C ILE A 55 5.53 -3.26 -4.96
N PHE A 56 5.01 -3.39 -6.15
CA PHE A 56 5.66 -2.94 -7.38
C PHE A 56 4.98 -1.66 -7.83
N ASP A 57 5.70 -0.56 -7.79
CA ASP A 57 5.20 0.78 -8.11
C ASP A 57 6.16 1.42 -9.12
N ASP A 58 5.70 1.54 -10.36
CA ASP A 58 6.51 1.93 -11.52
C ASP A 58 7.78 1.05 -11.66
N ASP A 59 8.95 1.62 -11.43
CA ASP A 59 10.26 0.97 -11.51
C ASP A 59 10.82 0.56 -10.13
N LYS A 60 9.99 0.61 -9.07
CA LYS A 60 10.40 0.33 -7.68
C LYS A 60 9.77 -0.94 -7.13
N THR A 61 10.58 -1.70 -6.42
CA THR A 61 10.14 -2.76 -5.52
C THR A 61 10.21 -2.23 -4.10
N ILE A 62 9.07 -2.16 -3.42
CA ILE A 62 8.95 -1.63 -2.07
C ILE A 62 8.52 -2.77 -1.14
N VAL A 63 9.23 -2.93 -0.03
CA VAL A 63 8.94 -3.96 0.97
C VAL A 63 8.56 -3.30 2.28
N VAL A 64 7.43 -3.71 2.85
CA VAL A 64 6.82 -3.09 4.03
C VAL A 64 6.38 -4.20 4.99
N PRO A 65 6.57 -4.10 6.32
CA PRO A 65 5.96 -5.02 7.26
C PRO A 65 4.42 -5.03 7.12
N LYS A 66 3.76 -6.15 7.39
CA LYS A 66 2.28 -6.23 7.30
C LYS A 66 1.58 -5.22 8.19
N ASP A 67 2.12 -4.95 9.35
CA ASP A 67 1.66 -3.97 10.34
C ASP A 67 2.30 -2.58 10.18
N GLY A 68 3.24 -2.43 9.26
CA GLY A 68 3.91 -1.17 8.93
C GLY A 68 3.28 -0.43 7.77
N VAL A 69 3.82 0.75 7.50
CA VAL A 69 3.40 1.60 6.38
C VAL A 69 4.57 1.96 5.49
N ARG A 70 4.28 2.13 4.22
CA ARG A 70 5.21 2.68 3.24
C ARG A 70 5.60 4.10 3.64
N ARG A 71 6.87 4.43 3.46
CA ARG A 71 7.35 5.81 3.63
C ARG A 71 6.67 6.73 2.61
N ALA A 72 6.02 7.77 3.12
CA ALA A 72 5.37 8.79 2.29
C ALA A 72 6.30 9.98 2.09
N GLU A 73 6.42 10.45 0.87
CA GLU A 73 6.99 11.75 0.54
C GLU A 73 5.90 12.80 0.77
N GLY A 74 6.14 13.77 1.67
CA GLY A 74 5.17 14.83 1.95
C GLY A 74 4.25 14.64 3.16
N GLY A 75 4.45 13.56 3.94
CA GLY A 75 3.66 13.31 5.15
C GLY A 75 2.40 12.49 4.91
N VAL A 76 1.55 12.38 5.95
CA VAL A 76 0.31 11.61 5.89
C VAL A 76 -0.80 12.48 5.29
N PRO A 77 -1.35 12.12 4.12
CA PRO A 77 -2.44 12.89 3.52
C PRO A 77 -3.71 12.79 4.36
N VAL A 78 -4.46 13.89 4.42
CA VAL A 78 -5.73 13.97 5.14
C VAL A 78 -6.88 13.83 4.16
N VAL A 79 -7.82 12.94 4.45
CA VAL A 79 -9.07 12.74 3.71
C VAL A 79 -10.24 13.10 4.62
N SER A 80 -10.93 14.20 4.28
CA SER A 80 -12.07 14.75 5.02
C SER A 80 -13.09 15.34 4.06
N ALA A 81 -14.24 15.76 4.56
CA ALA A 81 -15.23 16.49 3.77
C ALA A 81 -14.61 17.74 3.11
N ASP A 82 -13.75 18.46 3.85
CA ASP A 82 -13.10 19.69 3.36
C ASP A 82 -11.99 19.43 2.35
N THR A 83 -11.41 18.23 2.34
CA THR A 83 -10.33 17.83 1.42
C THR A 83 -10.81 16.95 0.27
N GLY A 84 -12.12 16.83 0.10
CA GLY A 84 -12.73 16.20 -1.06
C GLY A 84 -13.22 14.76 -0.86
N MET A 85 -13.48 14.34 0.39
CA MET A 85 -14.17 13.07 0.65
C MET A 85 -15.57 13.11 0.03
N ILE A 86 -15.92 12.03 -0.67
CA ILE A 86 -17.24 11.88 -1.31
C ILE A 86 -18.09 10.95 -0.44
N GLY A 87 -19.14 11.51 0.17
CA GLY A 87 -19.99 10.80 1.12
C GLY A 87 -19.28 10.52 2.45
N TYR A 88 -19.55 9.36 3.03
CA TYR A 88 -19.01 8.94 4.32
C TYR A 88 -18.24 7.63 4.18
N PRO A 89 -17.25 7.38 5.04
CA PRO A 89 -16.60 6.07 5.11
C PRO A 89 -17.60 4.96 5.43
N THR A 90 -17.43 3.83 4.79
CA THR A 90 -18.23 2.62 5.03
C THR A 90 -17.36 1.58 5.70
N PHE A 91 -17.82 0.96 6.77
CA PHE A 91 -17.11 -0.13 7.42
C PHE A 91 -17.17 -1.41 6.59
N THR A 92 -16.05 -2.08 6.52
CA THR A 92 -15.88 -3.40 5.90
C THR A 92 -15.42 -4.42 6.92
N ASN A 93 -15.30 -5.69 6.55
CA ASN A 93 -14.79 -6.73 7.45
C ASN A 93 -13.32 -6.53 7.86
N THR A 94 -12.57 -5.73 7.08
CA THR A 94 -11.12 -5.52 7.27
C THR A 94 -10.77 -4.09 7.67
N GLY A 95 -11.75 -3.20 7.74
CA GLY A 95 -11.53 -1.80 8.09
C GLY A 95 -12.57 -0.86 7.52
N ILE A 96 -12.16 0.14 6.75
CA ILE A 96 -13.06 1.11 6.12
C ILE A 96 -12.83 1.19 4.61
N GLN A 97 -13.88 1.58 3.90
CA GLN A 97 -13.81 2.01 2.50
C GLN A 97 -14.17 3.50 2.42
N CYS A 98 -13.35 4.25 1.71
CA CYS A 98 -13.54 5.68 1.47
C CYS A 98 -13.49 6.01 -0.01
N ARG A 99 -14.22 7.06 -0.39
CA ARG A 99 -14.15 7.68 -1.72
C ARG A 99 -13.78 9.13 -1.59
N THR A 100 -12.98 9.63 -2.50
CA THR A 100 -12.57 11.04 -2.57
C THR A 100 -12.43 11.47 -4.03
N PHE A 101 -12.40 12.77 -4.28
CA PHE A 101 -11.94 13.26 -5.57
C PHE A 101 -10.57 12.72 -5.89
N PHE A 102 -10.19 12.71 -7.16
CA PHE A 102 -8.91 12.17 -7.61
C PHE A 102 -7.73 12.73 -6.83
N ARG A 103 -6.99 11.83 -6.18
CA ARG A 103 -5.85 12.14 -5.32
C ARG A 103 -4.66 11.24 -5.67
N PRO A 104 -3.77 11.71 -6.55
CA PRO A 104 -2.63 10.92 -7.02
C PRO A 104 -1.57 10.66 -5.95
N GLU A 105 -1.58 11.41 -4.85
CA GLU A 105 -0.67 11.23 -3.72
C GLU A 105 -1.01 10.02 -2.84
N LEU A 106 -2.24 9.51 -2.92
CA LEU A 106 -2.61 8.28 -2.22
C LEU A 106 -1.91 7.08 -2.87
N ARG A 107 -1.31 6.24 -2.05
CA ARG A 107 -0.55 5.06 -2.49
C ARG A 107 -0.89 3.84 -1.65
N VAL A 108 -0.85 2.66 -2.26
CA VAL A 108 -1.01 1.39 -1.55
C VAL A 108 0.08 1.23 -0.50
N ALA A 109 -0.27 0.68 0.65
CA ALA A 109 0.53 0.52 1.86
C ALA A 109 0.98 1.82 2.53
N ALA A 110 0.60 3.01 2.03
CA ALA A 110 0.81 4.27 2.72
C ALA A 110 -0.23 4.52 3.83
N ALA A 111 0.13 5.36 4.79
CA ALA A 111 -0.81 5.86 5.78
C ALA A 111 -1.68 6.97 5.18
N VAL A 112 -2.93 7.04 5.63
CA VAL A 112 -3.88 8.12 5.34
C VAL A 112 -4.61 8.49 6.63
N SER A 113 -4.76 9.78 6.90
CA SER A 113 -5.57 10.27 8.02
C SER A 113 -6.99 10.54 7.53
N VAL A 114 -7.96 9.82 8.05
CA VAL A 114 -9.38 10.03 7.74
C VAL A 114 -10.00 10.86 8.85
N GLN A 115 -10.66 11.95 8.49
CA GLN A 115 -11.38 12.83 9.41
C GLN A 115 -12.85 12.90 8.99
N THR A 116 -13.74 12.42 9.86
CA THR A 116 -15.16 12.31 9.57
C THR A 116 -15.99 12.40 10.85
N ILE A 117 -17.27 12.71 10.70
CA ILE A 117 -18.25 12.66 11.80
C ILE A 117 -18.74 11.25 12.10
N VAL A 118 -18.39 10.26 11.25
CA VAL A 118 -18.78 8.87 11.47
C VAL A 118 -17.99 8.31 12.66
N PRO A 119 -18.66 7.83 13.71
CA PRO A 119 -17.98 7.28 14.89
C PRO A 119 -16.99 6.17 14.52
N HIS A 120 -15.81 6.19 15.12
CA HIS A 120 -14.74 5.20 14.95
C HIS A 120 -14.14 5.09 13.52
N ALA A 121 -14.53 5.95 12.58
CA ALA A 121 -13.93 6.00 11.25
C ALA A 121 -12.82 7.05 11.12
N SER A 122 -12.76 8.01 12.07
CA SER A 122 -11.65 8.97 12.13
C SER A 122 -10.42 8.32 12.73
N GLY A 123 -9.25 8.61 12.16
CA GLY A 123 -7.95 8.11 12.60
C GLY A 123 -7.00 7.82 11.44
N VAL A 124 -5.92 7.10 11.73
CA VAL A 124 -4.90 6.77 10.73
C VAL A 124 -5.12 5.34 10.23
N TRP A 125 -5.15 5.22 8.92
CA TRP A 125 -5.43 3.97 8.22
C TRP A 125 -4.32 3.63 7.23
N LYS A 126 -3.95 2.36 7.12
CA LYS A 126 -3.07 1.85 6.06
C LYS A 126 -3.93 1.55 4.83
N ILE A 127 -3.61 2.13 3.70
CA ILE A 127 -4.27 1.83 2.43
C ILE A 127 -3.89 0.42 1.99
N THR A 128 -4.86 -0.49 1.97
CA THR A 128 -4.66 -1.88 1.55
C THR A 128 -5.02 -2.11 0.09
N GLN A 129 -5.99 -1.34 -0.41
CA GLN A 129 -6.41 -1.36 -1.81
C GLN A 129 -6.68 0.07 -2.26
N LEU A 130 -6.33 0.39 -3.50
CA LEU A 130 -6.51 1.72 -4.10
C LEU A 130 -6.98 1.58 -5.53
N GLN A 131 -7.96 2.38 -5.90
CA GLN A 131 -8.47 2.45 -7.27
C GLN A 131 -8.69 3.91 -7.67
N HIS A 132 -8.16 4.31 -8.82
CA HIS A 132 -8.46 5.57 -9.47
C HIS A 132 -9.43 5.33 -10.64
N SER A 133 -10.54 6.05 -10.64
CA SER A 133 -11.52 6.06 -11.74
C SER A 133 -11.47 7.40 -12.43
N LEU A 134 -10.97 7.42 -13.64
CA LEU A 134 -10.80 8.63 -14.44
C LEU A 134 -11.56 8.47 -15.74
N SER A 135 -12.53 9.33 -16.00
CA SER A 135 -13.27 9.35 -17.27
C SER A 135 -13.21 10.75 -17.89
N ALA A 136 -12.88 10.83 -19.17
CA ALA A 136 -12.86 12.04 -19.95
C ALA A 136 -13.74 11.89 -21.19
N HIS A 137 -14.30 12.99 -21.68
CA HIS A 137 -15.13 13.06 -22.88
C HIS A 137 -16.41 12.21 -22.87
N ASN A 138 -16.92 11.88 -21.67
CA ASN A 138 -18.21 11.18 -21.54
C ASN A 138 -19.28 12.19 -21.07
N PRO A 139 -20.17 12.70 -21.93
CA PRO A 139 -21.22 13.65 -21.54
C PRO A 139 -22.12 13.03 -20.47
N GLY A 140 -22.15 13.65 -19.28
CA GLY A 140 -23.02 13.23 -18.17
C GLY A 140 -22.45 12.17 -17.21
N ALA A 141 -21.23 11.66 -17.43
CA ALA A 141 -20.64 10.61 -16.58
C ALA A 141 -19.12 10.80 -16.40
N SER A 142 -18.64 12.02 -16.29
CA SER A 142 -17.21 12.23 -15.96
C SER A 142 -17.01 12.05 -14.46
N SER A 143 -16.29 11.01 -14.04
CA SER A 143 -15.83 10.85 -12.67
C SER A 143 -14.31 10.94 -12.62
N TRP A 144 -13.82 11.71 -11.66
CA TRP A 144 -12.41 11.79 -11.32
C TRP A 144 -12.31 11.52 -9.82
N GLU A 145 -12.27 10.23 -9.50
CA GLU A 145 -12.41 9.75 -8.15
C GLU A 145 -11.29 8.76 -7.79
N THR A 146 -10.98 8.74 -6.51
CA THR A 146 -10.14 7.74 -5.87
C THR A 146 -10.96 7.02 -4.82
N SER A 147 -10.99 5.71 -4.85
CA SER A 147 -11.51 4.87 -3.78
C SER A 147 -10.40 4.05 -3.16
N PHE A 148 -10.46 3.85 -1.86
CA PHE A 148 -9.50 3.04 -1.14
C PHE A 148 -10.13 2.28 0.02
N ASP A 149 -9.53 1.13 0.31
CA ASP A 149 -9.81 0.36 1.52
C ASP A 149 -8.67 0.61 2.51
N GLY A 150 -9.03 0.85 3.78
CA GLY A 150 -8.10 1.15 4.85
C GLY A 150 -8.16 0.14 5.99
N MET A 151 -7.00 -0.32 6.45
CA MET A 151 -6.83 -1.09 7.67
C MET A 151 -6.42 -0.17 8.81
N TRP A 152 -7.00 -0.36 9.99
CA TRP A 152 -6.74 0.47 11.16
C TRP A 152 -5.29 0.42 11.63
N LEU A 153 -4.69 1.59 11.88
CA LEU A 153 -3.34 1.73 12.44
C LEU A 153 -3.34 2.39 13.83
N GLY A 154 -4.36 3.20 14.14
CA GLY A 154 -4.43 3.93 15.40
C GLY A 154 -5.07 5.32 15.25
N GLU A 155 -5.08 6.06 16.35
CA GLU A 155 -5.53 7.45 16.42
C GLU A 155 -4.38 8.44 16.19
#